data_ba0b57139ec8a7dff37bf2b6a05ecc7f
#
_entry.id   ba0b57139ec8a7dff37bf2b6a05ecc7f
#
_cell.length_a   1.000
_cell.length_b   1.000
_cell.length_c   1.000
_cell.angle_alpha   90.00
_cell.angle_beta   90.00
_cell.angle_gamma   90.00
#
_symmetry.space_group_name_H-M   'P 1'
#
loop_
_entity.id
_entity.type
_entity.pdbx_description
1 polymer ?
#
loop_
_entity_poly.entity_id
_entity_poly.type
_entity_poly.pdbx_seq_one_letter_code
_entity_poly.pdbx_strand_id
1 'polypeptide(L)'
;MKVGADEDEEDSELHSMKKNDLKKQVAEAIEGCLEKKAEELTLLELDQASGAFTDYFVVCSGTNPRQVQAISDEVELRLKKKLGLYPHQIEGYKQAEWILLDYVDFVVHVFNEKARKFYDLERLWKSAKRLEPAELLAKPTRAKTKAAAKPAVKSTPVRAAAKKTTRKKSKLTA
;
A
#
# COMPACT_ATOMS: atom_id res chain seq x y z
N MET A 1 -34.10 -35.37 7.09
CA MET A 1 -33.21 -34.58 7.96
C MET A 1 -32.07 -34.06 7.14
N LYS A 2 -32.16 -32.80 6.69
CA LYS A 2 -31.10 -32.04 6.06
C LYS A 2 -30.89 -30.79 6.93
N VAL A 3 -29.92 -30.86 7.81
CA VAL A 3 -29.40 -29.71 8.58
C VAL A 3 -27.89 -29.82 8.51
N GLY A 4 -27.25 -28.94 7.77
CA GLY A 4 -25.80 -28.93 7.69
C GLY A 4 -25.22 -28.11 6.55
N ALA A 5 -25.99 -27.20 5.90
CA ALA A 5 -25.48 -26.39 4.81
C ALA A 5 -25.46 -24.85 5.12
N ASP A 6 -26.11 -24.45 6.20
CA ASP A 6 -26.30 -23.02 6.48
C ASP A 6 -25.23 -22.44 7.43
N GLU A 7 -24.55 -23.26 8.22
CA GLU A 7 -23.53 -22.83 9.19
C GLU A 7 -22.19 -22.48 8.51
N ASP A 8 -21.83 -23.18 7.43
CA ASP A 8 -20.58 -22.94 6.70
C ASP A 8 -20.61 -21.65 5.85
N GLU A 9 -21.80 -21.21 5.40
CA GLU A 9 -21.96 -19.96 4.63
C GLU A 9 -21.91 -18.73 5.54
N GLU A 10 -22.50 -18.76 6.72
CA GLU A 10 -22.47 -17.64 7.69
C GLU A 10 -21.05 -17.40 8.21
N ASP A 11 -20.30 -18.45 8.52
CA ASP A 11 -18.90 -18.33 8.96
C ASP A 11 -17.99 -17.78 7.85
N SER A 12 -18.24 -18.14 6.61
CA SER A 12 -17.50 -17.64 5.44
C SER A 12 -17.76 -16.14 5.19
N GLU A 13 -19.02 -15.70 5.30
CA GLU A 13 -19.38 -14.27 5.18
C GLU A 13 -18.80 -13.44 6.30
N LEU A 14 -18.88 -13.91 7.54
CA LEU A 14 -18.36 -13.23 8.72
C LEU A 14 -16.84 -13.08 8.64
N HIS A 15 -16.13 -14.11 8.19
CA HIS A 15 -14.69 -14.07 7.96
C HIS A 15 -14.30 -13.08 6.84
N SER A 16 -15.08 -13.06 5.77
CA SER A 16 -14.88 -12.10 4.66
C SER A 16 -15.10 -10.65 5.09
N MET A 17 -16.11 -10.38 5.92
CA MET A 17 -16.40 -9.06 6.48
C MET A 17 -15.27 -8.59 7.39
N LYS A 18 -14.79 -9.44 8.30
CA LYS A 18 -13.65 -9.14 9.18
C LYS A 18 -12.38 -8.83 8.37
N LYS A 19 -12.09 -9.61 7.34
CA LYS A 19 -10.93 -9.38 6.46
C LYS A 19 -11.03 -8.07 5.67
N ASN A 20 -12.23 -7.66 5.27
CA ASN A 20 -12.46 -6.39 4.59
C ASN A 20 -12.29 -5.18 5.53
N ASP A 21 -12.75 -5.29 6.76
CA ASP A 21 -12.58 -4.25 7.78
C ASP A 21 -11.11 -4.11 8.18
N LEU A 22 -10.39 -5.23 8.31
CA LEU A 22 -8.96 -5.21 8.58
C LEU A 22 -8.17 -4.54 7.45
N LYS A 23 -8.47 -4.86 6.19
CA LYS A 23 -7.86 -4.19 5.04
C LYS A 23 -8.08 -2.68 5.04
N LYS A 24 -9.24 -2.23 5.48
CA LYS A 24 -9.57 -0.82 5.63
C LYS A 24 -8.74 -0.13 6.73
N GLN A 25 -8.55 -0.82 7.85
CA GLN A 25 -7.69 -0.34 8.94
C GLN A 25 -6.24 -0.22 8.49
N VAL A 26 -5.71 -1.24 7.81
CA VAL A 26 -4.36 -1.24 7.25
C VAL A 26 -4.20 -0.14 6.19
N ALA A 27 -5.20 0.08 5.33
CA ALA A 27 -5.18 1.16 4.34
C ALA A 27 -5.08 2.55 5.00
N GLU A 28 -5.84 2.79 6.08
CA GLU A 28 -5.75 4.05 6.83
C GLU A 28 -4.39 4.22 7.54
N ALA A 29 -3.79 3.14 8.03
CA ALA A 29 -2.44 3.19 8.57
C ALA A 29 -1.40 3.55 7.49
N ILE A 30 -1.50 2.95 6.30
CA ILE A 30 -0.65 3.25 5.14
C ILE A 30 -0.79 4.73 4.73
N GLU A 31 -2.00 5.25 4.65
CA GLU A 31 -2.22 6.67 4.35
C GLU A 31 -1.59 7.60 5.41
N GLY A 32 -1.64 7.23 6.69
CA GLY A 32 -0.95 7.95 7.77
C GLY A 32 0.56 7.99 7.57
N CYS A 33 1.16 6.87 7.18
CA CYS A 33 2.58 6.81 6.84
C CYS A 33 2.93 7.73 5.66
N LEU A 34 2.14 7.68 4.59
CA LEU A 34 2.35 8.48 3.38
C LEU A 34 2.17 9.99 3.65
N GLU A 35 1.24 10.38 4.51
CA GLU A 35 1.02 11.79 4.88
C GLU A 35 2.25 12.44 5.52
N LYS A 36 3.01 11.67 6.29
CA LYS A 36 4.29 12.08 6.87
C LYS A 36 5.50 11.73 5.99
N LYS A 37 5.26 11.38 4.72
CA LYS A 37 6.30 11.09 3.73
C LYS A 37 7.23 9.96 4.18
N ALA A 38 6.65 8.89 4.74
CA ALA A 38 7.39 7.69 5.05
C ALA A 38 8.01 7.10 3.79
N GLU A 39 9.24 6.63 3.90
CA GLU A 39 9.99 6.02 2.82
C GLU A 39 9.91 4.50 2.88
N GLU A 40 10.19 3.85 1.74
CA GLU A 40 10.29 2.39 1.61
C GLU A 40 9.12 1.63 2.26
N LEU A 41 7.89 2.08 2.00
CA LEU A 41 6.70 1.45 2.55
C LEU A 41 6.53 0.03 1.96
N THR A 42 6.49 -0.96 2.84
CA THR A 42 6.28 -2.37 2.50
C THR A 42 5.09 -2.91 3.29
N LEU A 43 4.23 -3.65 2.62
CA LEU A 43 3.11 -4.35 3.25
C LEU A 43 3.33 -5.87 3.12
N LEU A 44 3.29 -6.56 4.25
CA LEU A 44 3.41 -8.02 4.31
C LEU A 44 2.11 -8.62 4.82
N GLU A 45 1.51 -9.51 4.04
CA GLU A 45 0.42 -10.38 4.48
C GLU A 45 1.05 -11.66 5.06
N LEU A 46 0.81 -11.89 6.34
CA LEU A 46 1.38 -13.00 7.07
C LEU A 46 0.43 -14.20 7.01
N ASP A 47 1.01 -15.39 6.96
CA ASP A 47 0.23 -16.62 7.01
C ASP A 47 0.24 -17.16 8.45
N GLN A 48 -0.93 -17.28 9.06
CA GLN A 48 -1.09 -17.86 10.39
C GLN A 48 -0.57 -19.31 10.46
N ALA A 49 -0.61 -20.05 9.36
CA ALA A 49 -0.02 -21.39 9.27
C ALA A 49 1.52 -21.37 9.47
N SER A 50 2.18 -20.24 9.24
CA SER A 50 3.60 -20.05 9.49
C SER A 50 3.93 -19.65 10.93
N GLY A 51 2.95 -19.64 11.85
CA GLY A 51 3.10 -19.24 13.26
C GLY A 51 3.09 -17.73 13.47
N ALA A 52 2.57 -16.96 12.51
CA ALA A 52 2.41 -15.53 12.66
C ALA A 52 1.34 -15.20 13.73
N PHE A 53 1.62 -14.20 14.54
CA PHE A 53 0.74 -13.73 15.62
C PHE A 53 -0.21 -12.62 15.18
N THR A 54 -0.11 -12.17 13.93
CA THR A 54 -0.89 -11.10 13.34
C THR A 54 -1.05 -11.33 11.84
N ASP A 55 -2.00 -10.67 11.18
CA ASP A 55 -2.28 -10.88 9.75
C ASP A 55 -1.44 -9.99 8.83
N TYR A 56 -1.10 -8.76 9.27
CA TYR A 56 -0.35 -7.82 8.43
C TYR A 56 0.76 -7.11 9.19
N PHE A 57 1.89 -6.91 8.50
CA PHE A 57 2.90 -5.92 8.87
C PHE A 57 2.90 -4.77 7.86
N VAL A 58 2.80 -3.56 8.40
CA VAL A 58 3.07 -2.32 7.66
C VAL A 58 4.46 -1.85 8.08
N VAL A 59 5.41 -1.85 7.18
CA VAL A 59 6.81 -1.50 7.47
C VAL A 59 7.18 -0.28 6.66
N CYS A 60 7.71 0.74 7.31
CA CYS A 60 8.17 1.96 6.65
C CYS A 60 9.37 2.57 7.35
N SER A 61 10.00 3.55 6.71
CA SER A 61 11.17 4.24 7.23
C SER A 61 10.95 5.75 7.34
N GLY A 62 11.60 6.36 8.32
CA GLY A 62 11.77 7.80 8.43
C GLY A 62 13.26 8.16 8.35
N THR A 63 13.57 9.33 7.79
CA THR A 63 14.96 9.82 7.59
C THR A 63 15.62 10.30 8.88
N ASN A 64 14.84 10.63 9.89
CA ASN A 64 15.32 11.13 11.17
C ASN A 64 14.35 10.78 12.32
N PRO A 65 14.79 10.81 13.58
CA PRO A 65 13.96 10.43 14.74
C PRO A 65 12.64 11.21 14.84
N ARG A 66 12.64 12.48 14.50
CA ARG A 66 11.43 13.32 14.54
C ARG A 66 10.39 12.85 13.51
N GLN A 67 10.85 12.46 12.31
CA GLN A 67 9.96 11.93 11.30
C GLN A 67 9.43 10.56 11.69
N VAL A 68 10.25 9.68 12.28
CA VAL A 68 9.82 8.37 12.80
C VAL A 68 8.70 8.54 13.82
N GLN A 69 8.85 9.49 14.78
CA GLN A 69 7.80 9.83 15.75
C GLN A 69 6.57 10.44 15.05
N ALA A 70 6.76 11.38 14.14
CA ALA A 70 5.64 12.02 13.43
C ALA A 70 4.82 11.04 12.59
N ILE A 71 5.45 10.02 11.99
CA ILE A 71 4.76 8.94 11.28
C ILE A 71 3.92 8.13 12.27
N SER A 72 4.50 7.72 13.39
CA SER A 72 3.80 6.99 14.45
C SER A 72 2.59 7.75 14.99
N ASP A 73 2.76 9.04 15.30
CA ASP A 73 1.71 9.91 15.81
C ASP A 73 0.57 10.08 14.80
N GLU A 74 0.89 10.23 13.52
CA GLU A 74 -0.12 10.37 12.47
C GLU A 74 -0.92 9.09 12.25
N VAL A 75 -0.25 7.93 12.25
CA VAL A 75 -0.92 6.63 12.16
C VAL A 75 -1.91 6.45 13.31
N GLU A 76 -1.47 6.69 14.55
CA GLU A 76 -2.34 6.61 15.73
C GLU A 76 -3.52 7.58 15.63
N LEU A 77 -3.24 8.86 15.36
CA LEU A 77 -4.26 9.90 15.27
C LEU A 77 -5.31 9.60 14.20
N ARG A 78 -4.86 9.12 13.05
CA ARG A 78 -5.73 8.83 11.90
C ARG A 78 -6.65 7.65 12.19
N LEU A 79 -6.11 6.54 12.69
CA LEU A 79 -6.89 5.35 13.06
C LEU A 79 -7.89 5.67 14.17
N LYS A 80 -7.47 6.44 15.18
CA LYS A 80 -8.36 6.93 16.23
C LYS A 80 -9.49 7.79 15.70
N LYS A 81 -9.18 8.78 14.85
CA LYS A 81 -10.19 9.73 14.35
C LYS A 81 -11.17 9.10 13.36
N LYS A 82 -10.68 8.23 12.48
CA LYS A 82 -11.49 7.67 11.39
C LYS A 82 -12.20 6.39 11.76
N LEU A 83 -11.60 5.56 12.59
CA LEU A 83 -12.09 4.23 12.89
C LEU A 83 -12.33 3.98 14.38
N GLY A 84 -12.01 4.94 15.25
CA GLY A 84 -12.09 4.76 16.70
C GLY A 84 -11.12 3.69 17.23
N LEU A 85 -10.07 3.37 16.46
CA LEU A 85 -9.15 2.30 16.76
C LEU A 85 -7.91 2.84 17.46
N TYR A 86 -7.54 2.21 18.57
CA TYR A 86 -6.38 2.55 19.38
C TYR A 86 -5.37 1.41 19.34
N PRO A 87 -4.06 1.71 19.37
CA PRO A 87 -3.06 0.66 19.50
C PRO A 87 -3.18 0.01 20.87
N HIS A 88 -3.01 -1.32 20.90
CA HIS A 88 -2.91 -2.08 22.15
C HIS A 88 -1.62 -1.73 22.90
N GLN A 89 -0.53 -1.55 22.15
CA GLN A 89 0.78 -1.20 22.67
C GLN A 89 1.57 -0.35 21.68
N ILE A 90 2.37 0.59 22.21
CA ILE A 90 3.35 1.37 21.45
C ILE A 90 4.71 1.18 22.12
N GLU A 91 5.69 0.72 21.37
CA GLU A 91 7.05 0.52 21.85
C GLU A 91 8.07 1.36 21.06
N GLY A 92 9.22 1.64 21.68
CA GLY A 92 10.35 2.31 21.03
C GLY A 92 10.19 3.81 20.77
N TYR A 93 9.09 4.44 21.19
CA TYR A 93 8.76 5.84 20.85
C TYR A 93 9.85 6.84 21.29
N LYS A 94 10.45 6.67 22.47
CA LYS A 94 11.45 7.60 23.00
C LYS A 94 12.77 7.55 22.24
N GLN A 95 13.20 6.36 21.86
CA GLN A 95 14.43 6.13 21.10
C GLN A 95 14.27 6.52 19.63
N ALA A 96 13.08 6.37 19.09
CA ALA A 96 12.74 6.67 17.71
C ALA A 96 13.66 6.03 16.65
N GLU A 97 14.25 4.89 16.99
CA GLU A 97 15.01 4.06 16.06
C GLU A 97 14.12 3.03 15.38
N TRP A 98 13.22 2.46 16.16
CA TRP A 98 12.18 1.53 15.73
C TRP A 98 10.97 1.71 16.64
N ILE A 99 9.89 2.27 16.10
CA ILE A 99 8.60 2.38 16.80
C ILE A 99 7.69 1.28 16.27
N LEU A 100 7.07 0.57 17.20
CA LEU A 100 6.11 -0.48 16.94
C LEU A 100 4.76 -0.02 17.48
N LEU A 101 3.72 -0.07 16.62
CA LEU A 101 2.33 0.13 17.02
C LEU A 101 1.57 -1.18 16.78
N ASP A 102 1.15 -1.80 17.87
CA ASP A 102 0.42 -3.07 17.87
C ASP A 102 -1.08 -2.81 17.89
N TYR A 103 -1.78 -3.27 16.86
CA TYR A 103 -3.25 -3.23 16.73
C TYR A 103 -3.88 -4.63 16.78
N VAL A 104 -3.13 -5.63 17.27
CA VAL A 104 -3.51 -7.05 17.39
C VAL A 104 -3.57 -7.75 16.02
N ASP A 105 -4.51 -7.35 15.14
CA ASP A 105 -4.67 -7.96 13.82
C ASP A 105 -3.63 -7.47 12.81
N PHE A 106 -2.99 -6.34 13.06
CA PHE A 106 -1.85 -5.85 12.28
C PHE A 106 -0.89 -5.04 13.15
N VAL A 107 0.35 -4.97 12.72
CA VAL A 107 1.42 -4.22 13.41
C VAL A 107 2.06 -3.24 12.43
N VAL A 108 2.24 -2.00 12.89
CA VAL A 108 2.95 -0.97 12.13
C VAL A 108 4.36 -0.83 12.69
N HIS A 109 5.35 -1.00 11.83
CA HIS A 109 6.78 -0.86 12.14
C HIS A 109 7.32 0.39 11.46
N VAL A 110 7.71 1.38 12.23
CA VAL A 110 8.32 2.62 11.75
C VAL A 110 9.79 2.63 12.17
N PHE A 111 10.68 2.49 11.21
CA PHE A 111 12.12 2.43 11.44
C PHE A 111 12.83 3.74 11.10
N ASN A 112 13.98 4.01 11.72
CA ASN A 112 14.99 4.81 11.05
C ASN A 112 15.73 3.94 10.02
N GLU A 113 16.41 4.55 9.07
CA GLU A 113 17.11 3.85 7.97
C GLU A 113 18.15 2.83 8.48
N LYS A 114 18.89 3.17 9.56
CA LYS A 114 19.93 2.31 10.13
C LYS A 114 19.33 1.07 10.79
N ALA A 115 18.30 1.26 11.62
CA ALA A 115 17.63 0.16 12.31
C ALA A 115 16.93 -0.77 11.32
N ARG A 116 16.30 -0.25 10.26
CA ARG A 116 15.68 -1.07 9.22
C ARG A 116 16.68 -2.00 8.55
N LYS A 117 17.83 -1.46 8.13
CA LYS A 117 18.91 -2.25 7.52
C LYS A 117 19.51 -3.28 8.49
N PHE A 118 19.59 -2.93 9.77
CA PHE A 118 20.16 -3.81 10.80
C PHE A 118 19.25 -4.99 11.13
N TYR A 119 17.96 -4.72 11.38
CA TYR A 119 16.99 -5.76 11.74
C TYR A 119 16.48 -6.55 10.55
N ASP A 120 16.42 -5.95 9.35
CA ASP A 120 16.00 -6.58 8.09
C ASP A 120 14.76 -7.47 8.26
N LEU A 121 13.67 -6.86 8.79
CA LEU A 121 12.44 -7.56 9.16
C LEU A 121 11.83 -8.31 7.97
N GLU A 122 11.93 -7.74 6.79
CA GLU A 122 11.43 -8.33 5.55
C GLU A 122 12.17 -9.64 5.20
N ARG A 123 13.43 -9.75 5.58
CA ARG A 123 14.19 -10.99 5.41
C ARG A 123 13.78 -12.08 6.39
N LEU A 124 13.41 -11.72 7.61
CA LEU A 124 12.92 -12.68 8.60
C LEU A 124 11.58 -13.29 8.18
N TRP A 125 10.74 -12.51 7.51
CA TRP A 125 9.42 -12.92 7.05
C TRP A 125 9.37 -13.17 5.53
N LYS A 126 10.35 -13.90 5.01
CA LYS A 126 10.43 -14.23 3.56
C LYS A 126 9.24 -15.02 3.03
N SER A 127 8.58 -15.80 3.87
CA SER A 127 7.37 -16.56 3.53
C SER A 127 6.12 -15.68 3.43
N ALA A 128 6.16 -14.47 4.00
CA ALA A 128 5.04 -13.55 3.91
C ALA A 128 4.83 -13.06 2.48
N LYS A 129 3.58 -12.90 2.10
CA LYS A 129 3.22 -12.35 0.81
C LYS A 129 3.38 -10.83 0.83
N ARG A 130 4.26 -10.31 -0.02
CA ARG A 130 4.37 -8.87 -0.24
C ARG A 130 3.19 -8.38 -1.05
N LEU A 131 2.52 -7.35 -0.55
CA LEU A 131 1.44 -6.66 -1.23
C LEU A 131 1.88 -5.24 -1.59
N GLU A 132 1.38 -4.75 -2.72
CA GLU A 132 1.57 -3.35 -3.07
C GLU A 132 0.60 -2.48 -2.25
N PRO A 133 1.09 -1.44 -1.55
CA PRO A 133 0.23 -0.54 -0.79
C PRO A 133 -0.91 0.04 -1.61
N ALA A 134 -0.69 0.26 -2.91
CA ALA A 134 -1.69 0.76 -3.85
C ALA A 134 -2.91 -0.17 -4.01
N GLU A 135 -2.76 -1.47 -3.80
CA GLU A 135 -3.87 -2.44 -3.88
C GLU A 135 -4.91 -2.22 -2.79
N LEU A 136 -4.46 -1.80 -1.60
CA LEU A 136 -5.35 -1.50 -0.47
C LEU A 136 -5.89 -0.06 -0.51
N LEU A 137 -5.14 0.86 -1.09
CA LEU A 137 -5.54 2.26 -1.27
C LEU A 137 -6.49 2.46 -2.45
N ALA A 138 -6.50 1.54 -3.42
CA ALA A 138 -7.44 1.56 -4.52
C ALA A 138 -8.85 1.35 -3.96
N LYS A 139 -9.69 2.41 -3.96
CA LYS A 139 -11.13 2.27 -3.71
C LYS A 139 -11.65 1.18 -4.64
N PRO A 140 -12.55 0.28 -4.20
CA PRO A 140 -13.10 -0.77 -5.05
C PRO A 140 -13.79 -0.11 -6.24
N THR A 141 -13.10 -0.01 -7.35
CA THR A 141 -13.72 0.34 -8.62
C THR A 141 -14.57 -0.85 -9.01
N ARG A 142 -15.87 -0.67 -8.92
CA ARG A 142 -16.92 -1.55 -9.42
C ARG A 142 -16.44 -2.17 -10.73
N ALA A 143 -16.27 -3.50 -10.72
CA ALA A 143 -15.78 -4.29 -11.83
C ALA A 143 -16.38 -3.81 -13.17
N LYS A 144 -15.57 -3.21 -14.03
CA LYS A 144 -15.90 -3.08 -15.46
C LYS A 144 -15.64 -4.44 -16.09
N THR A 145 -16.74 -5.12 -16.35
CA THR A 145 -16.82 -6.30 -17.22
C THR A 145 -15.98 -6.08 -18.49
N LYS A 146 -15.12 -7.06 -18.75
CA LYS A 146 -14.41 -7.22 -20.01
C LYS A 146 -15.41 -7.15 -21.18
N ALA A 147 -15.32 -6.09 -21.98
CA ALA A 147 -15.83 -6.10 -23.34
C ALA A 147 -14.65 -6.34 -24.27
N ALA A 148 -14.69 -7.50 -24.92
CA ALA A 148 -13.76 -7.91 -25.93
C ALA A 148 -13.80 -6.94 -27.12
N ALA A 149 -12.66 -6.40 -27.52
CA ALA A 149 -12.50 -5.74 -28.80
C ALA A 149 -11.72 -6.66 -29.73
N LYS A 150 -12.39 -7.09 -30.80
CA LYS A 150 -11.83 -7.77 -31.96
C LYS A 150 -11.07 -6.76 -32.85
N PRO A 151 -10.06 -7.23 -33.62
CA PRO A 151 -9.24 -6.35 -34.44
C PRO A 151 -9.86 -6.15 -35.81
N ALA A 152 -9.72 -4.96 -36.37
CA ALA A 152 -9.99 -4.67 -37.80
C ALA A 152 -8.77 -3.95 -38.41
N VAL A 153 -8.04 -4.69 -39.17
CA VAL A 153 -7.72 -4.66 -40.60
C VAL A 153 -7.21 -3.34 -41.18
N LYS A 154 -6.02 -3.49 -41.77
CA LYS A 154 -5.20 -2.65 -42.64
C LYS A 154 -5.94 -1.87 -43.71
N SER A 155 -5.47 -0.65 -43.99
CA SER A 155 -5.17 -0.22 -45.36
C SER A 155 -4.29 1.03 -45.39
N THR A 156 -3.12 0.91 -45.96
CA THR A 156 -2.28 1.93 -46.62
C THR A 156 -2.57 1.86 -48.13
N PRO A 157 -2.02 2.72 -48.99
CA PRO A 157 -1.44 4.08 -48.95
C PRO A 157 -1.98 5.00 -50.06
N VAL A 158 -1.49 6.25 -50.18
CA VAL A 158 -1.13 6.97 -51.44
C VAL A 158 -0.60 8.37 -51.08
N ARG A 159 0.56 8.64 -51.33
CA ARG A 159 1.49 9.33 -52.20
C ARG A 159 0.96 10.62 -52.88
N ALA A 160 1.73 11.66 -52.75
CA ALA A 160 2.19 12.70 -53.69
C ALA A 160 2.17 14.08 -53.02
N ALA A 161 3.20 14.75 -52.96
CA ALA A 161 4.18 15.38 -53.82
C ALA A 161 4.21 16.91 -53.57
N ALA A 162 5.39 17.34 -53.17
CA ALA A 162 6.20 18.45 -53.69
C ALA A 162 5.63 19.88 -53.86
N LYS A 163 6.38 20.85 -53.27
CA LYS A 163 7.09 21.99 -53.86
C LYS A 163 7.46 22.98 -52.74
N LYS A 164 8.73 23.15 -52.45
CA LYS A 164 9.70 24.11 -52.99
C LYS A 164 9.20 25.55 -52.99
N THR A 165 9.83 26.39 -52.17
CA THR A 165 10.64 27.56 -52.59
C THR A 165 10.98 28.41 -51.36
N THR A 166 12.23 28.53 -51.07
CA THR A 166 13.21 29.60 -51.28
C THR A 166 13.08 30.86 -50.38
N ARG A 167 14.15 31.00 -49.56
CA ARG A 167 15.08 32.15 -49.59
C ARG A 167 14.66 33.47 -48.98
N LYS A 168 15.31 33.94 -47.94
CA LYS A 168 16.28 35.06 -48.02
C LYS A 168 16.76 35.49 -46.60
N LYS A 169 17.94 35.35 -46.33
CA LYS A 169 19.04 36.19 -45.90
C LYS A 169 18.73 37.68 -45.62
N SER A 170 19.21 38.10 -44.47
CA SER A 170 20.10 39.25 -44.26
C SER A 170 20.18 39.56 -42.78
N LYS A 171 21.39 39.45 -42.15
CA LYS A 171 22.41 40.46 -41.97
C LYS A 171 21.83 41.65 -41.20
N LEU A 172 22.38 42.11 -40.13
CA LEU A 172 23.69 42.49 -39.64
C LEU A 172 23.49 43.58 -38.55
N THR A 173 24.37 43.55 -37.58
CA THR A 173 24.94 44.73 -36.84
C THR A 173 24.01 45.59 -35.95
N ALA A 174 24.28 45.70 -34.72
CA ALA A 174 25.29 46.47 -34.01
C ALA A 174 25.38 45.99 -32.56
#